data_af59491a8d83a1122b75dcd755b5dfa9
#
_entry.id   af59491a8d83a1122b75dcd755b5dfa9
#
_cell.length_a   1.000
_cell.length_b   1.000
_cell.length_c   1.000
_cell.angle_alpha   90.00
_cell.angle_beta   90.00
_cell.angle_gamma   90.00
#
_symmetry.space_group_name_H-M   'P 1'
#
loop_
_entity.id
_entity.type
_entity.pdbx_description
1 polymer ?
#
loop_
_entity_poly.entity_id
_entity_poly.type
_entity_poly.pdbx_seq_one_letter_code
_entity_poly.pdbx_strand_id
1 'polypeptide(L)'
;FRSGGSLCGSKLPDAQAAYETAHTHNAALLGGVNFMLHSCGWLEGGLVSSFEKFVMDADQLGALHQLAKGISVDENAQALDAIYEVGPGGHYLGCAHTQKNFKEAFWRSDVLDYKPFETWDEEGARDTMLLAAQRVEKLMENYQKPDLDPAIAEALETYVVQKKASVPDSFV
;
A
#
# COMPACT_ATOMS: atom_id res chain seq x y z
N PHE A 1 -0.36 -20.47 -9.38
CA PHE A 1 -1.06 -19.52 -10.28
C PHE A 1 -0.60 -18.09 -9.98
N ARG A 2 -0.28 -17.34 -11.01
CA ARG A 2 0.08 -15.92 -10.89
C ARG A 2 -0.84 -15.05 -11.76
N SER A 3 -1.10 -13.84 -11.30
CA SER A 3 -1.91 -12.83 -12.01
C SER A 3 -1.27 -11.45 -11.91
N GLY A 4 -1.83 -10.48 -12.60
CA GLY A 4 -1.55 -9.06 -12.43
C GLY A 4 -2.44 -8.42 -11.38
N GLY A 5 -2.16 -7.17 -11.03
CA GLY A 5 -2.88 -6.39 -10.02
C GLY A 5 -3.20 -4.97 -10.49
N SER A 6 -2.33 -3.99 -10.26
CA SER A 6 -2.64 -2.57 -10.40
C SER A 6 -2.51 -1.96 -11.81
N LEU A 7 -2.49 -2.76 -12.86
CA LEU A 7 -2.51 -2.21 -14.22
C LEU A 7 -3.84 -1.51 -14.49
N CYS A 8 -3.80 -0.22 -14.75
CA CYS A 8 -5.00 0.58 -15.04
C CYS A 8 -4.86 1.41 -16.31
N GLY A 9 -5.97 1.78 -16.91
CA GLY A 9 -6.03 2.62 -18.11
C GLY A 9 -5.87 4.12 -17.84
N SER A 10 -6.03 4.56 -16.59
CA SER A 10 -5.85 5.97 -16.22
C SER A 10 -4.43 6.45 -16.46
N LYS A 11 -4.26 7.74 -16.71
CA LYS A 11 -2.99 8.44 -16.92
C LYS A 11 -2.52 9.16 -15.65
N LEU A 12 -3.40 9.28 -14.66
CA LEU A 12 -3.17 9.93 -13.38
C LEU A 12 -3.55 9.00 -12.24
N PRO A 13 -2.96 9.16 -11.05
CA PRO A 13 -3.39 8.46 -9.85
C PRO A 13 -4.69 9.06 -9.29
N ASP A 14 -5.77 8.92 -10.05
CA ASP A 14 -7.10 9.47 -9.78
C ASP A 14 -8.11 8.39 -9.37
N ALA A 15 -9.38 8.74 -9.32
CA ALA A 15 -10.45 7.82 -8.95
C ALA A 15 -10.56 6.64 -9.93
N GLN A 16 -10.33 6.85 -11.24
CA GLN A 16 -10.30 5.77 -12.22
C GLN A 16 -9.18 4.77 -11.89
N ALA A 17 -7.97 5.26 -11.66
CA ALA A 17 -6.83 4.42 -11.29
C ALA A 17 -7.11 3.59 -10.02
N ALA A 18 -7.71 4.24 -8.99
CA ALA A 18 -8.06 3.57 -7.75
C ALA A 18 -9.12 2.47 -7.96
N TYR A 19 -10.18 2.74 -8.72
CA TYR A 19 -11.24 1.76 -8.99
C TYR A 19 -10.73 0.56 -9.80
N GLU A 20 -9.99 0.80 -10.87
CA GLU A 20 -9.44 -0.27 -11.70
C GLU A 20 -8.46 -1.15 -10.91
N THR A 21 -7.59 -0.53 -10.10
CA THR A 21 -6.69 -1.25 -9.20
C THR A 21 -7.45 -2.06 -8.16
N ALA A 22 -8.41 -1.47 -7.47
CA ALA A 22 -9.21 -2.17 -6.46
C ALA A 22 -9.94 -3.37 -7.06
N HIS A 23 -10.53 -3.24 -8.27
CA HIS A 23 -11.19 -4.35 -8.97
C HIS A 23 -10.24 -5.48 -9.29
N THR A 24 -9.08 -5.17 -9.87
CA THR A 24 -8.11 -6.19 -10.30
C THR A 24 -7.44 -6.87 -9.10
N HIS A 25 -7.11 -6.14 -8.04
CA HIS A 25 -6.60 -6.70 -6.80
C HIS A 25 -7.61 -7.66 -6.14
N ASN A 26 -8.87 -7.22 -6.00
CA ASN A 26 -9.92 -8.07 -5.42
C ASN A 26 -10.19 -9.31 -6.28
N ALA A 27 -10.25 -9.18 -7.61
CA ALA A 27 -10.43 -10.31 -8.50
C ALA A 27 -9.29 -11.33 -8.38
N ALA A 28 -8.04 -10.86 -8.30
CA ALA A 28 -6.87 -11.71 -8.12
C ALA A 28 -6.90 -12.43 -6.75
N LEU A 29 -7.25 -11.72 -5.67
CA LEU A 29 -7.36 -12.30 -4.33
C LEU A 29 -8.45 -13.36 -4.28
N LEU A 30 -9.66 -13.05 -4.77
CA LEU A 30 -10.79 -13.99 -4.81
C LEU A 30 -10.53 -15.19 -5.73
N GLY A 31 -9.75 -14.99 -6.78
CA GLY A 31 -9.28 -16.06 -7.67
C GLY A 31 -8.22 -16.98 -7.06
N GLY A 32 -7.76 -16.70 -5.83
CA GLY A 32 -6.77 -17.51 -5.14
C GLY A 32 -5.36 -17.39 -5.72
N VAL A 33 -4.97 -16.20 -6.17
CA VAL A 33 -3.63 -15.96 -6.73
C VAL A 33 -2.54 -16.26 -5.69
N ASN A 34 -1.49 -16.97 -6.11
CA ASN A 34 -0.34 -17.26 -5.26
C ASN A 34 0.73 -16.17 -5.36
N PHE A 35 0.84 -15.51 -6.52
CA PHE A 35 1.80 -14.44 -6.76
C PHE A 35 1.19 -13.37 -7.67
N MET A 36 1.02 -12.16 -7.15
CA MET A 36 0.46 -11.02 -7.86
C MET A 36 1.58 -10.11 -8.38
N LEU A 37 1.83 -10.14 -9.69
CA LEU A 37 2.76 -9.24 -10.35
C LEU A 37 2.09 -7.89 -10.68
N HIS A 38 2.90 -6.88 -10.94
CA HIS A 38 2.42 -5.55 -11.34
C HIS A 38 1.38 -4.98 -10.37
N SER A 39 1.62 -5.17 -9.08
CA SER A 39 0.63 -4.88 -8.03
C SER A 39 0.61 -3.41 -7.61
N CYS A 40 1.60 -2.60 -8.02
CA CYS A 40 1.72 -1.21 -7.59
C CYS A 40 2.25 -0.30 -8.70
N GLY A 41 1.72 0.93 -8.76
CA GLY A 41 2.31 2.06 -9.45
C GLY A 41 2.05 2.17 -10.95
N TRP A 42 1.32 1.27 -11.57
CA TRP A 42 1.15 1.23 -13.02
C TRP A 42 -0.02 2.09 -13.49
N LEU A 43 0.24 2.85 -14.55
CA LEU A 43 -0.70 3.71 -15.27
C LEU A 43 -0.64 3.41 -16.78
N GLU A 44 -1.62 3.90 -17.54
CA GLU A 44 -1.68 3.82 -19.01
C GLU A 44 -1.44 2.39 -19.54
N GLY A 45 -2.12 1.41 -18.95
CA GLY A 45 -1.97 0.01 -19.37
C GLY A 45 -0.58 -0.58 -19.14
N GLY A 46 0.21 0.02 -18.25
CA GLY A 46 1.57 -0.41 -17.92
C GLY A 46 2.68 0.31 -18.69
N LEU A 47 2.35 1.36 -19.43
CA LEU A 47 3.34 2.17 -20.17
C LEU A 47 3.98 3.25 -19.27
N VAL A 48 3.29 3.66 -18.22
CA VAL A 48 3.75 4.70 -17.27
C VAL A 48 3.67 4.18 -15.86
N SER A 49 4.51 4.72 -15.00
CA SER A 49 4.56 4.43 -13.56
C SER A 49 4.64 5.73 -12.75
N SER A 50 4.01 5.76 -11.55
CA SER A 50 4.06 6.88 -10.61
C SER A 50 4.46 6.38 -9.23
N PHE A 51 5.31 7.14 -8.54
CA PHE A 51 5.69 6.84 -7.16
C PHE A 51 4.52 7.00 -6.20
N GLU A 52 3.68 8.03 -6.39
CA GLU A 52 2.49 8.26 -5.59
C GLU A 52 1.50 7.12 -5.75
N LYS A 53 1.23 6.71 -7.01
CA LYS A 53 0.40 5.54 -7.28
C LYS A 53 0.97 4.27 -6.67
N PHE A 54 2.29 4.10 -6.70
CA PHE A 54 2.95 2.94 -6.08
C PHE A 54 2.66 2.88 -4.58
N VAL A 55 2.77 4.01 -3.89
CA VAL A 55 2.50 4.11 -2.44
C VAL A 55 1.03 3.88 -2.14
N MET A 56 0.12 4.46 -2.92
CA MET A 56 -1.33 4.27 -2.78
C MET A 56 -1.73 2.80 -2.97
N ASP A 57 -1.20 2.14 -3.99
CA ASP A 57 -1.49 0.73 -4.27
C ASP A 57 -0.89 -0.19 -3.20
N ALA A 58 0.31 0.11 -2.71
CA ALA A 58 0.93 -0.64 -1.61
C ALA A 58 0.12 -0.55 -0.32
N ASP A 59 -0.42 0.63 -0.02
CA ASP A 59 -1.32 0.84 1.09
C ASP A 59 -2.64 0.04 0.92
N GLN A 60 -3.24 0.07 -0.27
CA GLN A 60 -4.41 -0.74 -0.62
C GLN A 60 -4.15 -2.24 -0.43
N LEU A 61 -2.97 -2.74 -0.81
CA LEU A 61 -2.56 -4.12 -0.58
C LEU A 61 -2.47 -4.45 0.92
N GLY A 62 -2.11 -3.48 1.76
CA GLY A 62 -2.16 -3.63 3.21
C GLY A 62 -3.57 -3.97 3.71
N ALA A 63 -4.60 -3.26 3.21
CA ALA A 63 -6.00 -3.54 3.51
C ALA A 63 -6.43 -4.94 3.00
N LEU A 64 -6.02 -5.31 1.80
CA LEU A 64 -6.31 -6.63 1.22
C LEU A 64 -5.64 -7.77 2.00
N HIS A 65 -4.45 -7.57 2.53
CA HIS A 65 -3.82 -8.53 3.42
C HIS A 65 -4.63 -8.77 4.70
N GLN A 66 -5.24 -7.72 5.28
CA GLN A 66 -6.13 -7.91 6.42
C GLN A 66 -7.39 -8.70 6.03
N LEU A 67 -7.98 -8.38 4.88
CA LEU A 67 -9.13 -9.13 4.36
C LEU A 67 -8.78 -10.62 4.14
N ALA A 68 -7.62 -10.89 3.58
CA ALA A 68 -7.13 -12.25 3.31
C ALA A 68 -6.85 -13.07 4.58
N LYS A 69 -6.48 -12.43 5.69
CA LYS A 69 -6.29 -13.09 6.99
C LYS A 69 -7.61 -13.64 7.56
N GLY A 70 -8.75 -13.05 7.16
CA GLY A 70 -10.04 -13.38 7.74
C GLY A 70 -10.24 -12.82 9.15
N ILE A 71 -11.19 -13.41 9.88
CA ILE A 71 -11.57 -12.99 11.23
C ILE A 71 -11.05 -14.01 12.23
N SER A 72 -10.34 -13.56 13.27
CA SER A 72 -9.98 -14.40 14.40
C SER A 72 -11.22 -14.77 15.22
N VAL A 73 -11.24 -16.00 15.74
CA VAL A 73 -12.31 -16.52 16.60
C VAL A 73 -11.77 -16.98 17.96
N ASP A 74 -10.57 -16.54 18.33
CA ASP A 74 -9.99 -16.81 19.64
C ASP A 74 -10.74 -16.07 20.77
N GLU A 75 -10.40 -16.34 22.02
CA GLU A 75 -11.04 -15.74 23.20
C GLU A 75 -10.96 -14.20 23.19
N ASN A 76 -9.80 -13.65 22.78
CA ASN A 76 -9.63 -12.20 22.70
C ASN A 76 -10.55 -11.57 21.62
N ALA A 77 -10.68 -12.22 20.46
CA ALA A 77 -11.54 -11.72 19.37
C ALA A 77 -13.03 -11.86 19.71
N GLN A 78 -13.43 -12.90 20.42
CA GLN A 78 -14.82 -13.08 20.89
C GLN A 78 -15.21 -12.11 21.99
N ALA A 79 -14.26 -11.67 22.82
CA ALA A 79 -14.44 -10.65 23.85
C ALA A 79 -15.61 -10.91 24.83
N LEU A 80 -15.96 -12.18 25.07
CA LEU A 80 -17.13 -12.52 25.89
C LEU A 80 -17.06 -11.95 27.30
N ASP A 81 -15.86 -11.97 27.93
CA ASP A 81 -15.67 -11.41 29.26
C ASP A 81 -15.95 -9.91 29.29
N ALA A 82 -15.52 -9.17 28.28
CA ALA A 82 -15.81 -7.74 28.14
C ALA A 82 -17.31 -7.48 27.93
N ILE A 83 -17.98 -8.34 27.17
CA ILE A 83 -19.43 -8.26 26.94
C ILE A 83 -20.18 -8.46 28.25
N TYR A 84 -19.80 -9.44 29.07
CA TYR A 84 -20.41 -9.68 30.38
C TYR A 84 -20.08 -8.57 31.39
N GLU A 85 -18.84 -8.05 31.39
CA GLU A 85 -18.42 -6.95 32.27
C GLU A 85 -19.23 -5.68 32.00
N VAL A 86 -19.38 -5.30 30.72
CA VAL A 86 -20.07 -4.06 30.32
C VAL A 86 -21.59 -4.17 30.45
N GLY A 87 -22.16 -5.29 30.05
CA GLY A 87 -23.59 -5.55 30.12
C GLY A 87 -24.46 -4.67 29.18
N PRO A 88 -25.77 -4.89 29.16
CA PRO A 88 -26.69 -4.14 28.33
C PRO A 88 -26.73 -2.64 28.69
N GLY A 89 -26.68 -1.77 27.69
CA GLY A 89 -26.74 -0.31 27.86
C GLY A 89 -25.44 0.34 28.33
N GLY A 90 -24.40 -0.42 28.59
CA GLY A 90 -23.08 0.09 28.93
C GLY A 90 -22.25 0.51 27.72
N HIS A 91 -21.02 1.00 27.93
CA HIS A 91 -20.07 1.35 26.88
C HIS A 91 -18.69 0.74 27.13
N TYR A 92 -17.97 0.43 26.05
CA TYR A 92 -16.70 -0.31 26.10
C TYR A 92 -15.45 0.56 26.25
N LEU A 93 -15.56 1.89 26.28
CA LEU A 93 -14.40 2.81 26.26
C LEU A 93 -13.46 2.61 27.46
N GLY A 94 -13.96 2.22 28.61
CA GLY A 94 -13.18 2.03 29.85
C GLY A 94 -12.77 0.58 30.10
N CYS A 95 -13.26 -0.41 29.33
CA CYS A 95 -12.94 -1.80 29.64
C CYS A 95 -11.52 -2.20 29.23
N ALA A 96 -10.95 -3.14 29.98
CA ALA A 96 -9.58 -3.61 29.77
C ALA A 96 -9.35 -4.19 28.38
N HIS A 97 -10.35 -4.89 27.82
CA HIS A 97 -10.30 -5.44 26.48
C HIS A 97 -10.12 -4.35 25.41
N THR A 98 -10.89 -3.25 25.49
CA THR A 98 -10.75 -2.12 24.57
C THR A 98 -9.37 -1.48 24.69
N GLN A 99 -8.88 -1.25 25.92
CA GLN A 99 -7.57 -0.66 26.16
C GLN A 99 -6.44 -1.50 25.57
N LYS A 100 -6.56 -2.82 25.62
CA LYS A 100 -5.59 -3.74 25.05
C LYS A 100 -5.58 -3.73 23.52
N ASN A 101 -6.75 -3.61 22.88
CA ASN A 101 -6.93 -3.91 21.44
C ASN A 101 -7.08 -2.67 20.56
N PHE A 102 -7.47 -1.49 21.07
CA PHE A 102 -7.91 -0.35 20.24
C PHE A 102 -6.86 0.16 19.23
N LYS A 103 -5.58 -0.04 19.50
CA LYS A 103 -4.50 0.39 18.60
C LYS A 103 -4.31 -0.53 17.39
N GLU A 104 -4.60 -1.83 17.56
CA GLU A 104 -4.27 -2.87 16.60
C GLU A 104 -5.50 -3.57 16.00
N ALA A 105 -6.69 -3.34 16.58
CA ALA A 105 -7.93 -3.98 16.14
C ALA A 105 -8.32 -3.65 14.69
N PHE A 106 -7.92 -2.48 14.21
CA PHE A 106 -8.24 -2.01 12.86
C PHE A 106 -6.96 -1.65 12.11
N TRP A 107 -6.86 -2.14 10.89
CA TRP A 107 -5.83 -1.67 9.98
C TRP A 107 -6.05 -0.18 9.68
N ARG A 108 -4.97 0.58 9.62
CA ARG A 108 -5.00 2.01 9.33
C ARG A 108 -4.11 2.30 8.13
N SER A 109 -4.65 3.05 7.18
CA SER A 109 -3.93 3.56 6.03
C SER A 109 -2.96 4.67 6.43
N ASP A 110 -1.83 4.73 5.73
CA ASP A 110 -0.88 5.86 5.82
C ASP A 110 -1.22 7.01 4.85
N VAL A 111 -2.13 6.76 3.88
CA VAL A 111 -2.45 7.71 2.81
C VAL A 111 -3.94 8.04 2.70
N LEU A 112 -4.79 7.42 3.53
CA LEU A 112 -6.22 7.74 3.63
C LEU A 112 -6.49 8.47 4.94
N ASP A 113 -7.28 9.53 4.89
CA ASP A 113 -7.69 10.29 6.07
C ASP A 113 -9.04 9.80 6.59
N TYR A 114 -9.14 9.59 7.91
CA TYR A 114 -10.35 9.15 8.62
C TYR A 114 -10.73 10.12 9.74
N LYS A 115 -10.15 11.33 9.74
CA LYS A 115 -10.38 12.32 10.79
C LYS A 115 -11.72 13.03 10.59
N PRO A 116 -12.28 13.65 11.64
CA PRO A 116 -13.38 14.59 11.51
C PRO A 116 -13.00 15.75 10.57
N PHE A 117 -14.02 16.32 9.91
CA PHE A 117 -13.81 17.40 8.93
C PHE A 117 -13.00 18.56 9.51
N GLU A 118 -13.29 18.99 10.72
CA GLU A 118 -12.63 20.11 11.40
C GLU A 118 -11.12 19.84 11.55
N THR A 119 -10.76 18.64 12.00
CA THR A 119 -9.34 18.26 12.14
C THR A 119 -8.64 18.15 10.79
N TRP A 120 -9.30 17.60 9.80
CA TRP A 120 -8.79 17.49 8.43
C TRP A 120 -8.55 18.88 7.81
N ASP A 121 -9.48 19.82 7.99
CA ASP A 121 -9.38 21.19 7.50
C ASP A 121 -8.24 21.96 8.20
N GLU A 122 -8.16 21.89 9.53
CA GLU A 122 -7.08 22.48 10.34
C GLU A 122 -5.68 21.95 9.95
N GLU A 123 -5.58 20.70 9.53
CA GLU A 123 -4.34 20.07 9.06
C GLU A 123 -4.02 20.35 7.59
N GLY A 124 -4.79 21.22 6.93
CA GLY A 124 -4.56 21.70 5.57
C GLY A 124 -5.31 20.94 4.49
N ALA A 125 -6.42 20.28 4.83
CA ALA A 125 -7.36 19.64 3.90
C ALA A 125 -6.66 18.70 2.87
N ARG A 126 -5.71 17.91 3.36
CA ARG A 126 -4.85 17.06 2.52
C ARG A 126 -5.64 15.91 1.93
N ASP A 127 -5.59 15.78 0.63
CA ASP A 127 -6.12 14.64 -0.10
C ASP A 127 -5.13 13.47 -0.16
N THR A 128 -5.59 12.35 -0.68
CA THR A 128 -4.78 11.13 -0.81
C THR A 128 -3.54 11.33 -1.67
N MET A 129 -3.62 12.16 -2.72
CA MET A 129 -2.47 12.45 -3.57
C MET A 129 -1.36 13.19 -2.82
N LEU A 130 -1.73 14.21 -2.06
CA LEU A 130 -0.77 14.98 -1.25
C LEU A 130 -0.15 14.11 -0.17
N LEU A 131 -0.95 13.27 0.51
CA LEU A 131 -0.44 12.32 1.51
C LEU A 131 0.50 11.29 0.90
N ALA A 132 0.19 10.77 -0.29
CA ALA A 132 1.05 9.85 -1.02
C ALA A 132 2.37 10.51 -1.44
N ALA A 133 2.34 11.75 -1.96
CA ALA A 133 3.54 12.50 -2.30
C ALA A 133 4.45 12.71 -1.09
N GLN A 134 3.90 13.14 0.05
CA GLN A 134 4.64 13.27 1.30
C GLN A 134 5.24 11.94 1.79
N ARG A 135 4.53 10.83 1.57
CA ARG A 135 5.04 9.51 1.90
C ARG A 135 6.21 9.11 0.99
N VAL A 136 6.13 9.41 -0.31
CA VAL A 136 7.23 9.21 -1.26
C VAL A 136 8.47 10.00 -0.82
N GLU A 137 8.33 11.28 -0.52
CA GLU A 137 9.44 12.12 -0.04
C GLU A 137 10.13 11.49 1.17
N LYS A 138 9.38 11.10 2.19
CA LYS A 138 9.92 10.44 3.39
C LYS A 138 10.64 9.12 3.09
N LEU A 139 10.13 8.34 2.14
CA LEU A 139 10.78 7.08 1.73
C LEU A 139 12.09 7.36 1.00
N MET A 140 12.13 8.38 0.14
CA MET A 140 13.34 8.78 -0.60
C MET A 140 14.39 9.38 0.33
N GLU A 141 14.01 10.20 1.31
CA GLU A 141 14.94 10.75 2.31
C GLU A 141 15.63 9.65 3.15
N ASN A 142 14.92 8.58 3.43
CA ASN A 142 15.43 7.45 4.22
C ASN A 142 16.07 6.35 3.36
N TYR A 143 16.14 6.53 2.04
CA TYR A 143 16.72 5.53 1.16
C TYR A 143 18.24 5.43 1.38
N GLN A 144 18.68 4.23 1.66
CA GLN A 144 20.10 3.89 1.72
C GLN A 144 20.42 2.94 0.57
N LYS A 145 21.39 3.34 -0.24
CA LYS A 145 21.87 2.48 -1.31
C LYS A 145 22.44 1.19 -0.69
N PRO A 146 21.98 0.00 -1.14
CA PRO A 146 22.55 -1.26 -0.68
C PRO A 146 24.07 -1.31 -0.91
N ASP A 147 24.80 -1.84 0.06
CA ASP A 147 26.24 -2.05 -0.07
C ASP A 147 26.51 -3.05 -1.20
N LEU A 148 27.38 -2.65 -2.10
CA LEU A 148 27.90 -3.50 -3.18
C LEU A 148 29.43 -3.43 -3.15
N ASP A 149 30.09 -4.57 -3.29
CA ASP A 149 31.55 -4.63 -3.40
C ASP A 149 32.01 -3.64 -4.48
N PRO A 150 32.96 -2.71 -4.17
CA PRO A 150 33.40 -1.68 -5.11
C PRO A 150 33.94 -2.25 -6.43
N ALA A 151 34.61 -3.40 -6.40
CA ALA A 151 35.14 -4.04 -7.62
C ALA A 151 33.99 -4.57 -8.50
N ILE A 152 32.91 -5.10 -7.89
CA ILE A 152 31.72 -5.53 -8.63
C ILE A 152 30.99 -4.32 -9.20
N ALA A 153 30.86 -3.23 -8.45
CA ALA A 153 30.22 -2.00 -8.91
C ALA A 153 30.97 -1.43 -10.14
N GLU A 154 32.30 -1.33 -10.10
CA GLU A 154 33.14 -0.85 -11.20
C GLU A 154 33.05 -1.76 -12.44
N ALA A 155 33.03 -3.08 -12.22
CA ALA A 155 32.90 -4.05 -13.32
C ALA A 155 31.53 -3.93 -14.01
N LEU A 156 30.44 -3.75 -13.24
CA LEU A 156 29.08 -3.54 -13.78
C LEU A 156 28.98 -2.22 -14.56
N GLU A 157 29.54 -1.15 -14.02
CA GLU A 157 29.54 0.18 -14.67
C GLU A 157 30.31 0.15 -15.99
N THR A 158 31.49 -0.48 -15.99
CA THR A 158 32.31 -0.71 -17.18
C THR A 158 31.54 -1.52 -18.23
N TYR A 159 30.91 -2.61 -17.83
CA TYR A 159 30.07 -3.42 -18.72
C TYR A 159 28.93 -2.61 -19.35
N VAL A 160 28.20 -1.82 -18.54
CA VAL A 160 27.10 -0.97 -19.04
C VAL A 160 27.60 0.04 -20.07
N VAL A 161 28.71 0.73 -19.80
CA VAL A 161 29.31 1.70 -20.71
C VAL A 161 29.71 1.05 -22.04
N GLN A 162 30.42 -0.09 -21.98
CA GLN A 162 30.83 -0.83 -23.17
C GLN A 162 29.63 -1.33 -23.98
N LYS A 163 28.59 -1.83 -23.28
CA LYS A 163 27.38 -2.32 -23.93
C LYS A 163 26.63 -1.20 -24.63
N LYS A 164 26.45 -0.06 -23.98
CA LYS A 164 25.83 1.13 -24.60
C LYS A 164 26.60 1.59 -25.84
N ALA A 165 27.94 1.62 -25.79
CA ALA A 165 28.76 1.99 -26.94
C ALA A 165 28.66 1.01 -28.12
N SER A 166 28.35 -0.26 -27.86
CA SER A 166 28.24 -1.31 -28.89
C SER A 166 26.85 -1.46 -29.54
N VAL A 167 25.85 -0.77 -29.01
CA VAL A 167 24.46 -0.84 -29.51
C VAL A 167 24.10 0.51 -30.12
N PRO A 168 23.56 0.57 -31.36
CA PRO A 168 23.12 1.82 -31.94
C PRO A 168 21.97 2.42 -31.14
N ASP A 169 22.02 3.74 -30.96
CA ASP A 169 21.00 4.51 -30.21
C ASP A 169 19.79 4.81 -31.12
N SER A 170 19.25 3.77 -31.75
CA SER A 170 18.09 3.86 -32.63
C SER A 170 17.07 2.80 -32.28
N PHE A 171 15.88 3.26 -31.89
CA PHE A 171 14.66 2.45 -31.95
C PHE A 171 14.22 2.39 -33.44
N VAL A 172 14.47 1.32 -34.10
CA VAL A 172 13.91 1.00 -35.40
C VAL A 172 12.87 -0.10 -35.20
#